data_0e089d597879e11e6f13a9d48cf79d02
#
_entry.id   0e089d597879e11e6f13a9d48cf79d02
#
_cell.length_a   1.000
_cell.length_b   1.000
_cell.length_c   1.000
_cell.angle_alpha   90.00
_cell.angle_beta   90.00
_cell.angle_gamma   90.00
#
_symmetry.space_group_name_H-M   'P 1'
#
loop_
_entity.id
_entity.type
_entity.pdbx_description
1 polymer ?
#
loop_
_entity_poly.entity_id
_entity_poly.type
_entity_poly.pdbx_seq_one_letter_code
_entity_poly.pdbx_strand_id
1 'polypeptide(L)'
;MRVLCFDIGGTNVKYGVIDNEKFLEKGLFDTNADLGKEYLTNILVDMAQKMKEKYQIDGIGISCAGSEKAYIEIAPDALPSFSDWDFRKIFKERVGLDCIADNDVNSFAKAECVNGAAKDFDHFIVITVGTGIGGAIVMNDEIWRGKNYNAGEVGRVL
;
A
#
# COMPACT_ATOMS: atom_id res chain seq x y z
N MET A 1 10.70 7.80 13.85
CA MET A 1 9.60 8.22 12.95
C MET A 1 8.46 7.23 13.10
N ARG A 2 7.29 7.71 13.41
CA ARG A 2 6.08 6.87 13.56
C ARG A 2 5.23 6.97 12.32
N VAL A 3 4.87 5.84 11.75
CA VAL A 3 4.10 5.78 10.50
C VAL A 3 2.87 4.92 10.70
N LEU A 4 1.71 5.40 10.25
CA LEU A 4 0.53 4.57 10.08
C LEU A 4 0.59 3.94 8.70
N CYS A 5 0.53 2.62 8.65
CA CYS A 5 0.50 1.87 7.40
C CYS A 5 -0.86 1.21 7.20
N PHE A 6 -1.34 1.23 5.97
CA PHE A 6 -2.51 0.48 5.51
C PHE A 6 -2.12 -0.48 4.38
N ASP A 7 -2.62 -1.72 4.44
CA ASP A 7 -2.58 -2.68 3.35
C ASP A 7 -4.03 -2.93 2.92
N ILE A 8 -4.40 -2.34 1.77
CA ILE A 8 -5.79 -2.28 1.29
C ILE A 8 -6.02 -3.41 0.30
N GLY A 9 -6.67 -4.46 0.76
CA GLY A 9 -7.14 -5.55 -0.08
C GLY A 9 -8.63 -5.43 -0.43
N GLY A 10 -9.10 -6.25 -1.36
CA GLY A 10 -10.51 -6.26 -1.77
C GLY A 10 -11.48 -6.68 -0.67
N THR A 11 -11.06 -7.50 0.28
CA THR A 11 -11.89 -8.02 1.38
C THR A 11 -11.62 -7.30 2.69
N ASN A 12 -10.35 -7.12 3.03
CA ASN A 12 -9.93 -6.54 4.30
C ASN A 12 -8.85 -5.48 4.11
N VAL A 13 -8.87 -4.49 4.99
CA VAL A 13 -7.78 -3.55 5.19
C VAL A 13 -7.04 -3.94 6.46
N LYS A 14 -5.75 -4.21 6.35
CA LYS A 14 -4.87 -4.35 7.52
C LYS A 14 -4.25 -3.01 7.82
N TYR A 15 -4.00 -2.72 9.09
CA TYR A 15 -3.29 -1.51 9.48
C TYR A 15 -2.28 -1.78 10.59
N GLY A 16 -1.29 -0.89 10.68
CA GLY A 16 -0.33 -0.90 11.77
C GLY A 16 0.31 0.46 11.98
N VAL A 17 0.53 0.82 13.24
CA VAL A 17 1.38 1.95 13.61
C VAL A 17 2.75 1.41 13.95
N ILE A 18 3.76 1.90 13.26
CA ILE A 18 5.15 1.44 13.37
C ILE A 18 6.01 2.59 13.89
N ASP A 19 6.83 2.31 14.90
CA ASP A 19 7.88 3.21 15.39
C ASP A 19 9.21 2.47 15.35
N ASN A 20 10.12 2.88 14.46
CA ASN A 20 11.45 2.31 14.30
C ASN A 20 11.41 0.76 14.29
N GLU A 21 10.69 0.16 13.34
CA GLU A 21 10.52 -1.29 13.12
C GLU A 21 9.65 -2.03 14.15
N LYS A 22 9.12 -1.36 15.16
CA LYS A 22 8.24 -1.97 16.15
C LYS A 22 6.79 -1.57 15.93
N PHE A 23 5.91 -2.56 15.93
CA PHE A 23 4.48 -2.29 15.95
C PHE A 23 4.05 -1.77 17.33
N LEU A 24 3.45 -0.58 17.34
CA LEU A 24 2.76 -0.03 18.51
C LEU A 24 1.31 -0.50 18.57
N GLU A 25 0.66 -0.61 17.41
CA GLU A 25 -0.69 -1.11 17.26
C GLU A 25 -0.83 -1.76 15.88
N LYS A 26 -1.67 -2.78 15.77
CA LYS A 26 -2.05 -3.39 14.50
C LYS A 26 -3.45 -3.97 14.58
N GLY A 27 -4.12 -4.04 13.46
CA GLY A 27 -5.44 -4.63 13.36
C GLY A 27 -5.88 -4.79 11.91
N LEU A 28 -7.13 -5.16 11.76
CA LEU A 28 -7.77 -5.30 10.46
C LEU A 28 -9.25 -4.93 10.58
N PHE A 29 -9.85 -4.54 9.46
CA PHE A 29 -11.29 -4.33 9.29
C PHE A 29 -11.70 -4.66 7.86
N ASP A 30 -13.01 -4.88 7.65
CA ASP A 30 -13.53 -5.22 6.34
C ASP A 30 -13.46 -4.02 5.40
N THR A 31 -13.02 -4.26 4.15
CA THR A 31 -12.95 -3.20 3.12
C THR A 31 -14.33 -2.68 2.76
N ASN A 32 -15.35 -3.56 2.75
CA ASN A 32 -16.72 -3.24 2.33
C ASN A 32 -16.73 -2.49 0.99
N ALA A 33 -16.03 -3.05 -0.01
CA ALA A 33 -15.80 -2.40 -1.31
C ALA A 33 -17.10 -2.04 -2.05
N ASP A 34 -18.19 -2.76 -1.78
CA ASP A 34 -19.54 -2.53 -2.26
C ASP A 34 -20.14 -1.20 -1.79
N LEU A 35 -19.71 -0.68 -0.64
CA LEU A 35 -20.10 0.64 -0.13
C LEU A 35 -19.35 1.80 -0.82
N GLY A 36 -18.39 1.49 -1.67
CA GLY A 36 -17.72 2.41 -2.55
C GLY A 36 -16.52 3.16 -1.93
N LYS A 37 -15.82 3.86 -2.80
CA LYS A 37 -14.57 4.56 -2.52
C LYS A 37 -14.68 5.59 -1.38
N GLU A 38 -15.76 6.39 -1.39
CA GLU A 38 -15.94 7.47 -0.41
C GLU A 38 -16.14 6.91 1.02
N TYR A 39 -16.86 5.81 1.16
CA TYR A 39 -17.04 5.13 2.43
C TYR A 39 -15.70 4.69 3.01
N LEU A 40 -14.90 3.96 2.22
CA LEU A 40 -13.59 3.50 2.68
C LEU A 40 -12.64 4.66 2.96
N THR A 41 -12.65 5.70 2.11
CA THR A 41 -11.86 6.91 2.33
C THR A 41 -12.15 7.53 3.70
N ASN A 42 -13.42 7.64 4.08
CA ASN A 42 -13.81 8.21 5.37
C ASN A 42 -13.27 7.38 6.53
N ILE A 43 -13.37 6.05 6.47
CA ILE A 43 -12.82 5.16 7.51
C ILE A 43 -11.30 5.32 7.65
N LEU A 44 -10.57 5.34 6.52
CA LEU A 44 -9.11 5.50 6.53
C LEU A 44 -8.70 6.85 7.14
N VAL A 45 -9.41 7.92 6.78
CA VAL A 45 -9.15 9.27 7.31
C VAL A 45 -9.45 9.35 8.80
N ASP A 46 -10.60 8.84 9.25
CA ASP A 46 -10.98 8.85 10.67
C ASP A 46 -9.98 8.05 11.50
N MET A 47 -9.52 6.91 10.98
CA MET A 47 -8.48 6.11 11.63
C MET A 47 -7.16 6.88 11.70
N ALA A 48 -6.76 7.52 10.61
CA ALA A 48 -5.52 8.30 10.58
C ALA A 48 -5.55 9.47 11.56
N GLN A 49 -6.68 10.15 11.71
CA GLN A 49 -6.86 11.21 12.70
C GLN A 49 -6.74 10.66 14.14
N LYS A 50 -7.41 9.54 14.45
CA LYS A 50 -7.29 8.88 15.75
C LYS A 50 -5.85 8.44 16.07
N MET A 51 -5.15 7.87 15.09
CA MET A 51 -3.77 7.44 15.29
C MET A 51 -2.80 8.62 15.41
N LYS A 52 -3.08 9.74 14.71
CA LYS A 52 -2.34 10.98 14.84
C LYS A 52 -2.46 11.56 16.26
N GLU A 53 -3.65 11.58 16.81
CA GLU A 53 -3.88 12.03 18.19
C GLU A 53 -3.22 11.11 19.22
N LYS A 54 -3.39 9.79 19.06
CA LYS A 54 -2.91 8.78 20.01
C LYS A 54 -1.40 8.59 19.99
N TYR A 55 -0.80 8.55 18.82
CA TYR A 55 0.60 8.16 18.63
C TYR A 55 1.49 9.26 18.08
N GLN A 56 0.94 10.42 17.69
CA GLN A 56 1.70 11.49 17.05
C GLN A 56 2.46 10.98 15.82
N ILE A 57 1.74 10.32 14.90
CA ILE A 57 2.34 9.78 13.67
C ILE A 57 2.84 10.91 12.77
N ASP A 58 3.97 10.65 12.08
CA ASP A 58 4.66 11.61 11.21
C ASP A 58 4.21 11.51 9.75
N GLY A 59 3.61 10.38 9.35
CA GLY A 59 3.22 10.13 7.96
C GLY A 59 2.38 8.87 7.81
N ILE A 60 1.94 8.64 6.57
CA ILE A 60 1.08 7.51 6.19
C ILE A 60 1.71 6.74 5.04
N GLY A 61 1.72 5.40 5.14
CA GLY A 61 2.11 4.47 4.09
C GLY A 61 0.93 3.62 3.66
N ILE A 62 0.76 3.42 2.36
CA ILE A 62 -0.31 2.59 1.79
C ILE A 62 0.27 1.57 0.83
N SER A 63 -0.14 0.31 1.01
CA SER A 63 -0.02 -0.79 0.08
C SER A 63 -1.40 -1.03 -0.51
N CYS A 64 -1.53 -0.94 -1.84
CA CYS A 64 -2.81 -1.14 -2.52
C CYS A 64 -2.62 -1.56 -3.97
N ALA A 65 -3.36 -2.58 -4.42
CA ALA A 65 -3.35 -2.99 -5.82
C ALA A 65 -3.68 -1.80 -6.74
N GLY A 66 -2.97 -1.69 -7.87
CA GLY A 66 -3.17 -0.61 -8.84
C GLY A 66 -2.66 0.76 -8.41
N SER A 67 -2.08 0.90 -7.21
CA SER A 67 -1.54 2.17 -6.75
C SER A 67 -0.18 2.47 -7.40
N GLU A 68 -0.07 3.66 -7.99
CA GLU A 68 1.18 4.22 -8.49
C GLU A 68 1.38 5.62 -7.93
N LYS A 69 2.53 5.87 -7.30
CA LYS A 69 2.87 7.20 -6.73
C LYS A 69 1.74 7.80 -5.85
N ALA A 70 1.08 6.96 -5.06
CA ALA A 70 -0.04 7.32 -4.19
C ALA A 70 -1.33 7.72 -4.93
N TYR A 71 -1.51 7.22 -6.15
CA TYR A 71 -2.70 7.45 -6.97
C TYR A 71 -3.15 6.16 -7.66
N ILE A 72 -4.45 5.91 -7.73
CA ILE A 72 -5.06 4.84 -8.52
C ILE A 72 -5.82 5.52 -9.67
N GLU A 73 -5.28 5.43 -10.88
CA GLU A 73 -5.94 5.98 -12.07
C GLU A 73 -7.07 5.06 -12.53
N ILE A 74 -6.78 3.78 -12.65
CA ILE A 74 -7.74 2.76 -13.10
C ILE A 74 -8.00 1.80 -11.94
N ALA A 75 -9.28 1.58 -11.65
CA ALA A 75 -9.69 0.68 -10.58
C ALA A 75 -9.13 -0.74 -10.80
N PRO A 76 -8.45 -1.34 -9.81
CA PRO A 76 -8.03 -2.72 -9.90
C PRO A 76 -9.22 -3.67 -9.76
N ASP A 77 -9.09 -4.91 -10.25
CA ASP A 77 -10.15 -5.92 -10.17
C ASP A 77 -10.63 -6.18 -8.73
N ALA A 78 -9.73 -6.06 -7.77
CA ALA A 78 -10.04 -6.23 -6.35
C ALA A 78 -10.89 -5.07 -5.78
N LEU A 79 -10.90 -3.91 -6.44
CA LEU A 79 -11.58 -2.68 -6.02
C LEU A 79 -12.23 -2.00 -7.25
N PRO A 80 -13.26 -2.57 -7.87
CA PRO A 80 -13.72 -2.21 -9.21
C PRO A 80 -14.31 -0.79 -9.35
N SER A 81 -14.64 -0.12 -8.26
CA SER A 81 -15.18 1.25 -8.27
C SER A 81 -14.22 2.32 -7.73
N PHE A 82 -12.93 1.97 -7.59
CA PHE A 82 -11.94 2.80 -6.90
C PHE A 82 -10.97 3.51 -7.87
N SER A 83 -11.41 3.90 -9.06
CA SER A 83 -10.63 4.78 -9.95
C SER A 83 -10.52 6.20 -9.40
N ASP A 84 -9.54 6.95 -9.88
CA ASP A 84 -9.28 8.34 -9.48
C ASP A 84 -9.17 8.52 -7.95
N TRP A 85 -8.39 7.65 -7.31
CA TRP A 85 -8.18 7.68 -5.86
C TRP A 85 -6.81 8.23 -5.51
N ASP A 86 -6.77 9.50 -5.12
CA ASP A 86 -5.54 10.23 -4.78
C ASP A 86 -5.31 10.25 -3.26
N PHE A 87 -4.57 9.27 -2.78
CA PHE A 87 -4.24 9.16 -1.36
C PHE A 87 -3.43 10.35 -0.86
N ARG A 88 -2.48 10.86 -1.66
CA ARG A 88 -1.63 11.98 -1.25
C ARG A 88 -2.46 13.22 -0.99
N LYS A 89 -3.36 13.56 -1.90
CA LYS A 89 -4.26 14.70 -1.77
C LYS A 89 -5.19 14.53 -0.57
N ILE A 90 -5.84 13.37 -0.47
CA ILE A 90 -6.81 13.07 0.59
C ILE A 90 -6.19 13.24 1.97
N PHE A 91 -5.07 12.58 2.25
CA PHE A 91 -4.46 12.64 3.57
C PHE A 91 -3.81 13.98 3.88
N LYS A 92 -3.25 14.67 2.87
CA LYS A 92 -2.73 16.01 3.05
C LYS A 92 -3.82 17.01 3.43
N GLU A 93 -4.95 16.98 2.72
CA GLU A 93 -6.06 17.93 2.95
C GLU A 93 -6.87 17.59 4.22
N ARG A 94 -7.14 16.31 4.49
CA ARG A 94 -8.06 15.90 5.55
C ARG A 94 -7.39 15.54 6.87
N VAL A 95 -6.11 15.18 6.87
CA VAL A 95 -5.34 14.77 8.08
C VAL A 95 -4.15 15.70 8.32
N GLY A 96 -3.66 16.39 7.29
CA GLY A 96 -2.49 17.25 7.36
C GLY A 96 -1.18 16.46 7.43
N LEU A 97 -1.16 15.21 6.93
CA LEU A 97 0.02 14.35 6.87
C LEU A 97 0.37 14.01 5.44
N ASP A 98 1.67 13.81 5.18
CA ASP A 98 2.12 13.29 3.91
C ASP A 98 1.82 11.79 3.81
N CYS A 99 1.45 11.36 2.60
CA CYS A 99 1.14 9.98 2.29
C CYS A 99 2.00 9.49 1.12
N ILE A 100 2.56 8.30 1.28
CA ILE A 100 3.16 7.54 0.18
C ILE A 100 2.32 6.28 -0.03
N ALA A 101 2.15 5.86 -1.28
CA ALA A 101 1.53 4.59 -1.57
C ALA A 101 2.22 3.92 -2.75
N ASP A 102 2.17 2.61 -2.76
CA ASP A 102 2.70 1.78 -3.84
C ASP A 102 1.80 0.55 -4.05
N ASN A 103 2.01 -0.11 -5.18
CA ASN A 103 1.40 -1.40 -5.44
C ASN A 103 1.72 -2.40 -4.32
N ASP A 104 0.80 -3.31 -4.05
CA ASP A 104 0.89 -4.30 -2.97
C ASP A 104 2.12 -5.22 -3.10
N VAL A 105 2.39 -5.73 -4.31
CA VAL A 105 3.55 -6.61 -4.55
C VAL A 105 4.86 -5.82 -4.49
N ASN A 106 4.89 -4.60 -5.00
CA ASN A 106 6.06 -3.71 -4.89
C ASN A 106 6.34 -3.36 -3.42
N SER A 107 5.31 -3.06 -2.64
CA SER A 107 5.42 -2.80 -1.20
C SER A 107 5.96 -4.02 -0.45
N PHE A 108 5.49 -5.22 -0.80
CA PHE A 108 6.00 -6.48 -0.25
C PHE A 108 7.47 -6.69 -0.63
N ALA A 109 7.83 -6.52 -1.91
CA ALA A 109 9.21 -6.65 -2.37
C ALA A 109 10.15 -5.69 -1.63
N LYS A 110 9.73 -4.44 -1.40
CA LYS A 110 10.52 -3.46 -0.65
C LYS A 110 10.66 -3.86 0.83
N ALA A 111 9.63 -4.44 1.44
CA ALA A 111 9.72 -4.97 2.80
C ALA A 111 10.73 -6.14 2.90
N GLU A 112 10.77 -7.02 1.89
CA GLU A 112 11.75 -8.11 1.81
C GLU A 112 13.20 -7.61 1.70
N CYS A 113 13.44 -6.48 0.99
CA CYS A 113 14.75 -5.82 0.96
C CYS A 113 15.20 -5.35 2.33
N VAL A 114 14.28 -4.81 3.13
CA VAL A 114 14.65 -4.15 4.40
C VAL A 114 14.79 -5.15 5.53
N ASN A 115 13.81 -6.04 5.71
CA ASN A 115 13.70 -6.92 6.89
C ASN A 115 13.38 -8.37 6.55
N GLY A 116 13.34 -8.73 5.26
CA GLY A 116 12.92 -10.04 4.81
C GLY A 116 14.04 -10.93 4.34
N ALA A 117 13.65 -11.95 3.56
CA ALA A 117 14.57 -12.95 3.00
C ALA A 117 15.50 -12.37 1.92
N ALA A 118 15.17 -11.21 1.37
CA ALA A 118 15.93 -10.60 0.27
C ALA A 118 16.91 -9.50 0.71
N LYS A 119 17.10 -9.27 2.01
CA LYS A 119 17.95 -8.19 2.53
C LYS A 119 19.43 -8.28 2.11
N ASP A 120 19.91 -9.45 1.72
CA ASP A 120 21.28 -9.69 1.31
C ASP A 120 21.41 -9.85 -0.23
N PHE A 121 20.36 -9.48 -0.99
CA PHE A 121 20.31 -9.61 -2.45
C PHE A 121 19.96 -8.27 -3.12
N ASP A 122 20.88 -7.76 -3.91
CA ASP A 122 20.66 -6.51 -4.69
C ASP A 122 19.70 -6.72 -5.86
N HIS A 123 19.54 -7.97 -6.34
CA HIS A 123 18.71 -8.32 -7.48
C HIS A 123 17.88 -9.56 -7.17
N PHE A 124 16.57 -9.45 -7.29
CA PHE A 124 15.66 -10.59 -7.15
C PHE A 124 14.30 -10.32 -7.79
N ILE A 125 13.51 -11.38 -7.89
CA ILE A 125 12.12 -11.31 -8.33
C ILE A 125 11.23 -11.83 -7.20
N VAL A 126 10.15 -11.13 -6.97
CA VAL A 126 9.07 -11.58 -6.09
C VAL A 126 7.93 -12.08 -6.95
N ILE A 127 7.34 -13.20 -6.57
CA ILE A 127 6.10 -13.72 -7.14
C ILE A 127 5.14 -13.98 -5.98
N THR A 128 3.97 -13.38 -6.04
CA THR A 128 2.89 -13.64 -5.10
C THR A 128 1.82 -14.49 -5.75
N VAL A 129 1.32 -15.49 -5.03
CA VAL A 129 0.24 -16.37 -5.47
C VAL A 129 -0.89 -16.27 -4.45
N GLY A 130 -2.03 -15.71 -4.88
CA GLY A 130 -3.21 -15.49 -4.05
C GLY A 130 -4.47 -15.57 -4.91
N THR A 131 -5.36 -14.60 -4.80
CA THR A 131 -6.52 -14.45 -5.72
C THR A 131 -6.07 -14.33 -7.17
N GLY A 132 -4.91 -13.71 -7.39
CA GLY A 132 -4.22 -13.63 -8.67
C GLY A 132 -2.73 -13.94 -8.52
N ILE A 133 -1.97 -13.75 -9.60
CA ILE A 133 -0.52 -13.83 -9.59
C ILE A 133 0.02 -12.41 -9.73
N GLY A 134 0.81 -11.98 -8.77
CA GLY A 134 1.52 -10.72 -8.82
C GLY A 134 3.02 -10.92 -8.91
N GLY A 135 3.75 -9.92 -9.37
CA GLY A 135 5.20 -9.96 -9.41
C GLY A 135 5.83 -8.58 -9.28
N ALA A 136 7.04 -8.57 -8.76
CA ALA A 136 7.89 -7.38 -8.70
C ALA A 136 9.33 -7.77 -9.04
N ILE A 137 10.04 -6.86 -9.69
CA ILE A 137 11.44 -7.01 -10.04
C ILE A 137 12.23 -5.98 -9.23
N VAL A 138 13.27 -6.44 -8.54
CA VAL A 138 14.20 -5.57 -7.81
C VAL A 138 15.56 -5.62 -8.50
N MET A 139 16.15 -4.47 -8.74
CA MET A 139 17.48 -4.30 -9.34
C MET A 139 18.22 -3.18 -8.61
N ASN A 140 19.41 -3.48 -8.07
CA ASN A 140 20.21 -2.54 -7.26
C ASN A 140 19.41 -1.97 -6.08
N ASP A 141 18.73 -2.85 -5.31
CA ASP A 141 17.86 -2.50 -4.16
C ASP A 141 16.64 -1.62 -4.49
N GLU A 142 16.38 -1.37 -5.78
CA GLU A 142 15.27 -0.55 -6.22
C GLU A 142 14.26 -1.35 -7.04
N ILE A 143 12.97 -1.03 -6.84
CA ILE A 143 11.89 -1.61 -7.63
C ILE A 143 12.04 -1.17 -9.10
N TRP A 144 12.25 -2.13 -9.97
CA TRP A 144 12.27 -1.89 -11.41
C TRP A 144 10.85 -1.76 -11.95
N ARG A 145 10.46 -0.55 -12.29
CA ARG A 145 9.08 -0.24 -12.72
C ARG A 145 8.89 -0.30 -14.24
N GLY A 146 10.00 -0.34 -14.99
CA GLY A 146 9.94 -0.25 -16.46
C GLY A 146 9.46 1.13 -16.94
N LYS A 147 9.24 1.23 -18.26
CA LYS A 147 8.85 2.49 -18.90
C LYS A 147 7.46 2.98 -18.48
N ASN A 148 6.51 2.05 -18.30
CA ASN A 148 5.10 2.33 -18.07
C ASN A 148 4.61 1.83 -16.69
N TYR A 149 5.53 1.67 -15.74
CA TYR A 149 5.24 1.16 -14.38
C TYR A 149 4.66 -0.27 -14.32
N ASN A 150 4.70 -1.03 -15.42
CA ASN A 150 4.15 -2.39 -15.53
C ASN A 150 5.21 -3.50 -15.45
N ALA A 151 6.46 -3.18 -15.13
CA ALA A 151 7.47 -4.22 -14.98
C ALA A 151 7.13 -5.10 -13.75
N GLY A 152 7.23 -6.41 -13.95
CA GLY A 152 6.87 -7.38 -12.90
C GLY A 152 5.42 -7.85 -12.93
N GLU A 153 4.54 -7.29 -13.75
CA GLU A 153 3.12 -7.68 -13.88
C GLU A 153 2.98 -9.06 -14.59
N VAL A 154 3.61 -10.09 -13.99
CA VAL A 154 3.69 -11.44 -14.60
C VAL A 154 2.33 -12.14 -14.70
N GLY A 155 1.39 -11.78 -13.85
CA GLY A 155 0.02 -12.34 -13.90
C GLY A 155 -0.79 -11.90 -15.12
N ARG A 156 -0.32 -10.89 -15.87
CA ARG A 156 -0.97 -10.41 -17.11
C ARG A 156 -0.40 -11.07 -18.37
N VAL A 157 0.62 -11.91 -18.24
CA VAL A 157 1.30 -12.58 -19.37
C VAL A 157 0.69 -13.94 -19.67
N LEU A 158 -0.15 -14.44 -18.82
CA LEU A 158 -0.89 -15.71 -18.92
C LEU A 158 -2.37 -15.43 -19.34
#